data_a1e7b9d7dcc519f1535d95c0a92f6f61
#
_entry.id   a1e7b9d7dcc519f1535d95c0a92f6f61
#
_cell.length_a   1.000
_cell.length_b   1.000
_cell.length_c   1.000
_cell.angle_alpha   90.00
_cell.angle_beta   90.00
_cell.angle_gamma   90.00
#
_symmetry.space_group_name_H-M   'P 1'
#
loop_
_entity.id
_entity.type
_entity.pdbx_description
1 polymer ?
#
loop_
_entity_poly.entity_id
_entity_poly.type
_entity_poly.pdbx_seq_one_letter_code
_entity_poly.pdbx_strand_id
1 'polypeptide(L)'
;IVKVLHENFGVKSGLMTTIHAVTSTQKTVDSPSFNDWRGGRGAYQNIIPSSTGAAKAVGKVLPYMNGKLTGMAFRVPTANVSVVDLTVNLERSTTYKEVCQAMKQASMSEELKGILGYTEDLVVSSDFLSDSRISIFDANAGIQLDDNFMKVVSWYDNEWGYSNKILDLISYMYSVDNNIDTTKKIVGSSYFYGGCL
;
A
#
# COMPACT_ATOMS: atom_id res chain seq x y z
N ILE A 1 3.87 5.79 0.73
CA ILE A 1 3.05 7.01 0.95
C ILE A 1 3.54 7.74 2.20
N VAL A 2 3.50 7.12 3.39
CA VAL A 2 3.82 7.78 4.67
C VAL A 2 5.25 8.35 4.69
N LYS A 3 6.23 7.64 4.10
CA LYS A 3 7.61 8.13 3.98
C LYS A 3 7.64 9.47 3.24
N VAL A 4 7.02 9.52 2.06
CA VAL A 4 6.99 10.76 1.24
C VAL A 4 6.28 11.90 1.98
N LEU A 5 5.15 11.61 2.62
CA LEU A 5 4.42 12.63 3.40
C LEU A 5 5.27 13.15 4.56
N HIS A 6 5.94 12.27 5.30
CA HIS A 6 6.73 12.68 6.46
C HIS A 6 7.96 13.48 6.08
N GLU A 7 8.70 13.07 5.06
CA GLU A 7 9.91 13.76 4.61
C GLU A 7 9.62 15.16 4.05
N ASN A 8 8.48 15.31 3.37
CA ASN A 8 8.11 16.59 2.77
C ASN A 8 7.31 17.50 3.72
N PHE A 9 6.42 16.98 4.53
CA PHE A 9 5.45 17.79 5.28
C PHE A 9 5.43 17.48 6.79
N GLY A 10 6.11 16.43 7.24
CA GLY A 10 5.98 15.93 8.60
C GLY A 10 4.60 15.28 8.85
N VAL A 11 4.58 14.07 9.37
CA VAL A 11 3.32 13.42 9.78
C VAL A 11 3.23 13.46 11.30
N LYS A 12 2.20 14.14 11.82
CA LYS A 12 1.89 14.23 13.24
C LYS A 12 1.14 12.99 13.71
N SER A 13 0.09 12.60 12.98
CA SER A 13 -0.71 11.42 13.25
C SER A 13 -1.52 11.00 12.03
N GLY A 14 -2.00 9.77 12.00
CA GLY A 14 -2.88 9.30 10.93
C GLY A 14 -3.66 8.06 11.29
N LEU A 15 -4.80 7.93 10.61
CA LEU A 15 -5.68 6.75 10.67
C LEU A 15 -5.77 6.14 9.28
N MET A 16 -5.43 4.85 9.18
CA MET A 16 -5.51 4.11 7.94
C MET A 16 -6.73 3.18 7.95
N THR A 17 -7.49 3.23 6.87
CA THR A 17 -8.46 2.18 6.57
C THR A 17 -8.05 1.52 5.26
N THR A 18 -7.93 0.21 5.24
CA THR A 18 -7.82 -0.49 3.97
C THR A 18 -9.16 -1.14 3.62
N ILE A 19 -9.66 -0.82 2.43
CA ILE A 19 -10.78 -1.53 1.82
C ILE A 19 -10.16 -2.66 1.02
N HIS A 20 -10.27 -3.87 1.56
CA HIS A 20 -9.43 -5.00 1.16
C HIS A 20 -10.25 -6.08 0.45
N ALA A 21 -9.70 -6.56 -0.65
CA ALA A 21 -10.24 -7.71 -1.38
C ALA A 21 -10.29 -8.96 -0.51
N VAL A 22 -11.07 -9.95 -0.95
CA VAL A 22 -11.17 -11.26 -0.30
C VAL A 22 -9.82 -11.97 -0.30
N THR A 23 -9.52 -12.68 0.79
CA THR A 23 -8.31 -13.49 0.92
C THR A 23 -8.65 -14.92 1.34
N SER A 24 -7.71 -15.85 1.13
CA SER A 24 -7.90 -17.28 1.35
C SER A 24 -8.29 -17.67 2.79
N THR A 25 -8.04 -16.79 3.76
CA THR A 25 -8.42 -17.03 5.17
C THR A 25 -9.90 -16.78 5.46
N GLN A 26 -10.62 -16.11 4.56
CA GLN A 26 -12.03 -15.79 4.73
C GLN A 26 -12.91 -16.98 4.35
N LYS A 27 -14.13 -17.01 4.92
CA LYS A 27 -15.10 -18.07 4.66
C LYS A 27 -15.91 -17.76 3.40
N THR A 28 -16.21 -18.79 2.62
CA THR A 28 -17.09 -18.67 1.43
C THR A 28 -18.57 -18.54 1.82
N VAL A 29 -18.96 -19.21 2.90
CA VAL A 29 -20.30 -19.16 3.51
C VAL A 29 -20.17 -18.94 5.01
N ASP A 30 -21.26 -18.50 5.66
CA ASP A 30 -21.30 -18.35 7.10
C ASP A 30 -20.96 -19.67 7.79
N SER A 31 -19.98 -19.61 8.72
CA SER A 31 -19.56 -20.79 9.48
C SER A 31 -19.08 -20.38 10.88
N PRO A 32 -19.10 -21.29 11.85
CA PRO A 32 -18.65 -21.00 13.21
C PRO A 32 -17.20 -20.47 13.24
N SER A 33 -16.98 -19.45 14.05
CA SER A 33 -15.65 -18.91 14.34
C SER A 33 -15.62 -18.46 15.79
N PHE A 34 -14.86 -19.15 16.63
CA PHE A 34 -14.90 -18.94 18.08
C PHE A 34 -14.12 -17.68 18.53
N ASN A 35 -13.06 -17.33 17.81
CA ASN A 35 -12.18 -16.22 18.18
C ASN A 35 -12.47 -14.93 17.40
N ASP A 36 -13.08 -15.04 16.24
CA ASP A 36 -13.42 -13.91 15.37
C ASP A 36 -14.78 -14.15 14.71
N TRP A 37 -15.83 -13.68 15.35
CA TRP A 37 -17.21 -13.84 14.86
C TRP A 37 -17.42 -13.20 13.49
N ARG A 38 -16.76 -12.06 13.24
CA ARG A 38 -16.84 -11.38 11.94
C ARG A 38 -16.13 -12.17 10.85
N GLY A 39 -14.98 -12.77 11.17
CA GLY A 39 -14.25 -13.64 10.23
C GLY A 39 -14.95 -14.97 9.91
N GLY A 40 -15.99 -15.35 10.68
CA GLY A 40 -16.85 -16.49 10.37
C GLY A 40 -17.93 -16.21 9.31
N ARG A 41 -18.14 -14.94 8.92
CA ARG A 41 -19.18 -14.57 7.94
C ARG A 41 -18.65 -14.73 6.51
N GLY A 42 -19.60 -15.03 5.61
CA GLY A 42 -19.30 -15.26 4.19
C GLY A 42 -18.74 -14.00 3.51
N ALA A 43 -17.58 -14.14 2.87
CA ALA A 43 -16.79 -13.04 2.33
C ALA A 43 -17.47 -12.31 1.17
N TYR A 44 -18.24 -13.03 0.35
CA TYR A 44 -18.83 -12.48 -0.86
C TYR A 44 -20.21 -11.84 -0.66
N GLN A 45 -20.77 -11.90 0.56
CA GLN A 45 -22.07 -11.33 0.89
C GLN A 45 -21.99 -10.17 1.87
N ASN A 46 -20.82 -9.86 2.40
CA ASN A 46 -20.70 -8.94 3.52
C ASN A 46 -19.56 -7.93 3.36
N ILE A 47 -19.70 -6.77 4.00
CA ILE A 47 -18.62 -5.88 4.35
C ILE A 47 -18.19 -6.24 5.76
N ILE A 48 -16.96 -6.71 5.95
CA ILE A 48 -16.48 -7.29 7.21
C ILE A 48 -15.39 -6.41 7.82
N PRO A 49 -15.66 -5.68 8.92
CA PRO A 49 -14.62 -4.99 9.66
C PRO A 49 -13.62 -5.99 10.24
N SER A 50 -12.33 -5.72 10.09
CA SER A 50 -11.26 -6.58 10.55
C SER A 50 -10.11 -5.75 11.13
N SER A 51 -9.39 -6.30 12.08
CA SER A 51 -8.15 -5.69 12.54
C SER A 51 -7.05 -5.87 11.50
N THR A 52 -6.12 -4.92 11.46
CA THR A 52 -4.90 -5.03 10.66
C THR A 52 -3.69 -4.56 11.45
N GLY A 53 -2.58 -5.27 11.30
CA GLY A 53 -1.29 -4.86 11.85
C GLY A 53 -0.51 -3.91 10.93
N ALA A 54 -1.00 -3.64 9.71
CA ALA A 54 -0.24 -2.91 8.68
C ALA A 54 0.20 -1.52 9.14
N ALA A 55 -0.70 -0.73 9.72
CA ALA A 55 -0.36 0.61 10.21
C ALA A 55 0.68 0.59 11.35
N LYS A 56 0.62 -0.41 12.23
CA LYS A 56 1.63 -0.59 13.29
C LYS A 56 2.97 -1.06 12.73
N ALA A 57 2.96 -1.85 11.65
CA ALA A 57 4.18 -2.33 11.01
C ALA A 57 4.98 -1.18 10.37
N VAL A 58 4.35 -0.08 9.96
CA VAL A 58 5.05 1.13 9.47
C VAL A 58 6.06 1.62 10.50
N GLY A 59 5.71 1.67 11.78
CA GLY A 59 6.62 2.09 12.86
C GLY A 59 7.83 1.17 13.07
N LYS A 60 7.79 -0.10 12.59
CA LYS A 60 8.94 -1.00 12.64
C LYS A 60 9.98 -0.69 11.57
N VAL A 61 9.55 -0.26 10.38
CA VAL A 61 10.45 0.07 9.25
C VAL A 61 10.80 1.56 9.20
N LEU A 62 9.92 2.42 9.73
CA LEU A 62 10.11 3.86 9.87
C LEU A 62 9.97 4.23 11.35
N PRO A 63 11.04 4.10 12.18
CA PRO A 63 10.94 4.24 13.64
C PRO A 63 10.37 5.58 14.10
N TYR A 64 10.57 6.64 13.35
CA TYR A 64 10.00 7.98 13.62
C TYR A 64 8.48 8.04 13.47
N MET A 65 7.85 7.01 12.91
CA MET A 65 6.40 6.86 12.79
C MET A 65 5.78 6.04 13.93
N ASN A 66 6.59 5.54 14.86
CA ASN A 66 6.10 4.72 15.95
C ASN A 66 5.10 5.51 16.83
N GLY A 67 3.93 4.93 17.06
CA GLY A 67 2.84 5.55 17.82
C GLY A 67 2.05 6.65 17.09
N LYS A 68 2.45 7.03 15.86
CA LYS A 68 1.75 8.06 15.06
C LYS A 68 0.63 7.50 14.18
N LEU A 69 0.65 6.19 13.89
CA LEU A 69 -0.30 5.55 12.99
C LEU A 69 -0.99 4.35 13.62
N THR A 70 -2.26 4.24 13.35
CA THR A 70 -3.04 3.02 13.57
C THR A 70 -4.07 2.85 12.46
N GLY A 71 -4.74 1.70 12.41
CA GLY A 71 -5.71 1.46 11.33
C GLY A 71 -6.50 0.19 11.49
N MET A 72 -7.42 0.01 10.56
CA MET A 72 -8.29 -1.15 10.43
C MET A 72 -8.51 -1.52 8.97
N ALA A 73 -9.17 -2.64 8.74
CA ALA A 73 -9.57 -3.09 7.42
C ALA A 73 -11.10 -3.25 7.33
N PHE A 74 -11.64 -2.98 6.14
CA PHE A 74 -12.93 -3.51 5.72
C PHE A 74 -12.67 -4.51 4.60
N ARG A 75 -13.09 -5.77 4.81
CA ARG A 75 -13.10 -6.78 3.76
C ARG A 75 -14.36 -6.61 2.93
N VAL A 76 -14.21 -6.56 1.61
CA VAL A 76 -15.30 -6.33 0.65
C VAL A 76 -15.34 -7.46 -0.39
N PRO A 77 -16.50 -7.71 -1.03
CA PRO A 77 -16.68 -8.78 -2.03
C PRO A 77 -15.99 -8.45 -3.37
N THR A 78 -14.69 -8.21 -3.34
CA THR A 78 -13.84 -7.95 -4.52
C THR A 78 -12.78 -9.03 -4.58
N ALA A 79 -12.56 -9.63 -5.75
CA ALA A 79 -11.68 -10.78 -5.90
C ALA A 79 -10.21 -10.44 -5.64
N ASN A 80 -9.74 -9.31 -6.14
CA ASN A 80 -8.36 -8.84 -5.98
C ASN A 80 -8.31 -7.31 -6.11
N VAL A 81 -7.19 -6.71 -5.76
CA VAL A 81 -6.88 -5.29 -5.66
C VAL A 81 -7.61 -4.62 -4.49
N SER A 82 -6.83 -4.01 -3.67
CA SER A 82 -7.25 -3.31 -2.45
C SER A 82 -6.88 -1.83 -2.52
N VAL A 83 -7.48 -1.04 -1.65
CA VAL A 83 -7.19 0.39 -1.56
C VAL A 83 -6.93 0.80 -0.12
N VAL A 84 -5.94 1.64 0.07
CA VAL A 84 -5.65 2.34 1.33
C VAL A 84 -6.31 3.71 1.29
N ASP A 85 -7.12 3.98 2.29
CA ASP A 85 -7.63 5.28 2.69
C ASP A 85 -6.82 5.73 3.91
N LEU A 86 -5.95 6.72 3.74
CA LEU A 86 -5.10 7.24 4.79
C LEU A 86 -5.47 8.69 5.11
N THR A 87 -6.09 8.90 6.25
CA THR A 87 -6.34 10.24 6.80
C THR A 87 -5.16 10.65 7.66
N VAL A 88 -4.54 11.80 7.35
CA VAL A 88 -3.33 12.29 8.03
C VAL A 88 -3.49 13.71 8.52
N ASN A 89 -2.86 13.97 9.68
CA ASN A 89 -2.60 15.30 10.18
C ASN A 89 -1.11 15.59 9.99
N LEU A 90 -0.79 16.63 9.23
CA LEU A 90 0.57 17.04 8.89
C LEU A 90 1.09 18.09 9.87
N GLU A 91 2.42 18.16 10.03
CA GLU A 91 3.07 19.13 10.89
C GLU A 91 3.16 20.52 10.22
N ARG A 92 3.39 20.52 8.90
CA ARG A 92 3.49 21.74 8.07
C ARG A 92 2.24 21.93 7.23
N SER A 93 1.73 23.13 7.20
CA SER A 93 0.64 23.53 6.31
C SER A 93 1.05 23.33 4.86
N THR A 94 0.15 22.75 4.07
CA THR A 94 0.38 22.47 2.66
C THR A 94 -0.96 22.39 1.91
N THR A 95 -0.90 22.37 0.60
CA THR A 95 -2.05 22.12 -0.26
C THR A 95 -2.04 20.68 -0.76
N TYR A 96 -3.23 20.14 -1.06
CA TYR A 96 -3.34 18.82 -1.68
C TYR A 96 -2.57 18.73 -3.00
N LYS A 97 -2.51 19.83 -3.76
CA LYS A 97 -1.73 19.92 -5.00
C LYS A 97 -0.22 19.72 -4.75
N GLU A 98 0.32 20.30 -3.69
CA GLU A 98 1.74 20.10 -3.31
C GLU A 98 2.00 18.67 -2.88
N VAL A 99 1.06 18.02 -2.18
CA VAL A 99 1.14 16.60 -1.85
C VAL A 99 1.14 15.74 -3.10
N CYS A 100 0.24 15.98 -4.06
CA CYS A 100 0.24 15.29 -5.35
C CYS A 100 1.56 15.47 -6.09
N GLN A 101 2.12 16.67 -6.09
CA GLN A 101 3.41 16.95 -6.74
C GLN A 101 4.55 16.20 -6.08
N ALA A 102 4.61 16.16 -4.74
CA ALA A 102 5.60 15.40 -4.00
C ALA A 102 5.51 13.89 -4.29
N MET A 103 4.29 13.34 -4.33
CA MET A 103 4.06 11.93 -4.68
C MET A 103 4.48 11.63 -6.12
N LYS A 104 4.14 12.51 -7.07
CA LYS A 104 4.56 12.37 -8.47
C LYS A 104 6.08 12.38 -8.62
N GLN A 105 6.76 13.30 -7.98
CA GLN A 105 8.23 13.36 -7.98
C GLN A 105 8.84 12.10 -7.34
N ALA A 106 8.32 11.67 -6.20
CA ALA A 106 8.79 10.49 -5.50
C ALA A 106 8.61 9.21 -6.35
N SER A 107 7.50 9.06 -7.08
CA SER A 107 7.26 7.91 -7.95
C SER A 107 8.26 7.79 -9.11
N MET A 108 8.89 8.89 -9.49
CA MET A 108 9.92 8.95 -10.54
C MET A 108 11.36 8.89 -10.00
N SER A 109 11.53 8.98 -8.68
CA SER A 109 12.85 8.94 -8.04
C SER A 109 13.51 7.57 -8.21
N GLU A 110 14.84 7.53 -8.21
CA GLU A 110 15.58 6.25 -8.27
C GLU A 110 15.26 5.32 -7.10
N GLU A 111 14.88 5.87 -5.95
CA GLU A 111 14.56 5.12 -4.74
C GLU A 111 13.19 4.40 -4.83
N LEU A 112 12.17 5.08 -5.38
CA LEU A 112 10.78 4.60 -5.35
C LEU A 112 10.24 4.20 -6.72
N LYS A 113 11.01 4.37 -7.78
CA LYS A 113 10.64 3.93 -9.12
C LYS A 113 10.38 2.41 -9.17
N GLY A 114 9.20 2.01 -9.65
CA GLY A 114 8.77 0.61 -9.66
C GLY A 114 8.26 0.09 -8.32
N ILE A 115 8.25 0.95 -7.28
CA ILE A 115 7.68 0.67 -5.96
C ILE A 115 6.42 1.53 -5.76
N LEU A 116 6.57 2.86 -5.91
CA LEU A 116 5.48 3.81 -5.87
C LEU A 116 5.03 4.16 -7.29
N GLY A 117 3.72 4.01 -7.55
CA GLY A 117 3.06 4.53 -8.73
C GLY A 117 2.31 5.82 -8.44
N TYR A 118 1.90 6.49 -9.50
CA TYR A 118 1.11 7.71 -9.46
C TYR A 118 0.13 7.72 -10.63
N THR A 119 -1.12 8.07 -10.38
CA THR A 119 -2.14 8.24 -11.44
C THR A 119 -2.96 9.51 -11.24
N GLU A 120 -3.36 10.11 -12.35
CA GLU A 120 -4.35 11.19 -12.45
C GLU A 120 -5.59 10.73 -13.22
N ASP A 121 -5.65 9.45 -13.61
CA ASP A 121 -6.77 8.88 -14.32
C ASP A 121 -7.94 8.54 -13.36
N LEU A 122 -9.15 8.48 -13.88
CA LEU A 122 -10.34 8.09 -13.14
C LEU A 122 -10.45 6.56 -13.10
N VAL A 123 -9.65 5.95 -12.24
CA VAL A 123 -9.44 4.52 -12.15
C VAL A 123 -10.30 3.86 -11.08
N VAL A 124 -10.44 2.54 -11.20
CA VAL A 124 -11.06 1.65 -10.21
C VAL A 124 -10.13 0.46 -9.93
N SER A 125 -10.47 -0.37 -8.96
CA SER A 125 -9.61 -1.47 -8.49
C SER A 125 -9.14 -2.40 -9.61
N SER A 126 -9.99 -2.76 -10.56
CA SER A 126 -9.65 -3.70 -11.64
C SER A 126 -8.59 -3.19 -12.62
N ASP A 127 -8.35 -1.88 -12.67
CA ASP A 127 -7.30 -1.29 -13.52
C ASP A 127 -5.88 -1.62 -13.01
N PHE A 128 -5.77 -2.08 -11.77
CA PHE A 128 -4.49 -2.42 -11.13
C PHE A 128 -4.25 -3.92 -10.98
N LEU A 129 -5.05 -4.75 -11.64
CA LEU A 129 -4.78 -6.19 -11.67
C LEU A 129 -3.41 -6.47 -12.28
N SER A 130 -2.61 -7.26 -11.55
CA SER A 130 -1.23 -7.62 -11.94
C SER A 130 -0.26 -6.44 -11.96
N ASP A 131 -0.55 -5.33 -11.30
CA ASP A 131 0.43 -4.26 -11.10
C ASP A 131 1.45 -4.70 -10.04
N SER A 132 2.72 -4.74 -10.40
CA SER A 132 3.82 -5.15 -9.51
C SER A 132 4.25 -4.06 -8.52
N ARG A 133 3.81 -2.82 -8.72
CA ARG A 133 4.04 -1.72 -7.77
C ARG A 133 3.20 -1.95 -6.52
N ILE A 134 3.79 -1.71 -5.36
CA ILE A 134 3.12 -2.00 -4.08
C ILE A 134 2.23 -0.88 -3.56
N SER A 135 2.24 0.28 -4.21
CA SER A 135 1.41 1.42 -3.84
C SER A 135 1.28 2.36 -5.02
N ILE A 136 0.07 2.60 -5.51
CA ILE A 136 -0.19 3.53 -6.61
C ILE A 136 -1.04 4.68 -6.05
N PHE A 137 -0.42 5.84 -5.89
CA PHE A 137 -1.10 7.04 -5.39
C PHE A 137 -2.12 7.54 -6.41
N ASP A 138 -3.36 7.72 -5.97
CA ASP A 138 -4.46 8.27 -6.76
C ASP A 138 -4.64 9.75 -6.43
N ALA A 139 -4.22 10.60 -7.36
CA ALA A 139 -4.27 12.04 -7.17
C ALA A 139 -5.69 12.61 -7.19
N ASN A 140 -6.64 11.92 -7.81
CA ASN A 140 -8.01 12.40 -7.96
C ASN A 140 -8.97 11.86 -6.87
N ALA A 141 -8.57 10.85 -6.11
CA ALA A 141 -9.42 10.24 -5.09
C ALA A 141 -9.26 10.86 -3.68
N GLY A 142 -8.20 11.62 -3.44
CA GLY A 142 -7.98 12.25 -2.14
C GLY A 142 -8.73 13.56 -1.95
N ILE A 143 -8.83 13.99 -0.70
CA ILE A 143 -9.49 15.25 -0.32
C ILE A 143 -8.71 15.94 0.80
N GLN A 144 -8.82 17.26 0.84
CA GLN A 144 -8.25 18.11 1.89
C GLN A 144 -9.36 18.82 2.65
N LEU A 145 -9.28 18.81 3.98
CA LEU A 145 -10.22 19.53 4.83
C LEU A 145 -9.67 20.90 5.23
N ASP A 146 -8.42 20.95 5.65
CA ASP A 146 -7.69 22.18 5.99
C ASP A 146 -6.22 22.05 5.61
N ASP A 147 -5.41 23.05 5.88
CA ASP A 147 -4.00 23.12 5.47
C ASP A 147 -3.12 22.00 6.04
N ASN A 148 -3.59 21.28 7.06
CA ASN A 148 -2.84 20.23 7.73
C ASN A 148 -3.54 18.87 7.72
N PHE A 149 -4.85 18.82 7.42
CA PHE A 149 -5.65 17.61 7.55
C PHE A 149 -6.24 17.19 6.22
N MET A 150 -5.87 16.01 5.78
CA MET A 150 -6.27 15.47 4.48
C MET A 150 -6.36 13.96 4.46
N LYS A 151 -7.06 13.47 3.45
CA LYS A 151 -7.15 12.07 3.10
C LYS A 151 -6.42 11.83 1.78
N VAL A 152 -5.58 10.82 1.74
CA VAL A 152 -4.90 10.34 0.53
C VAL A 152 -5.29 8.90 0.24
N VAL A 153 -5.33 8.55 -1.02
CA VAL A 153 -5.77 7.23 -1.50
C VAL A 153 -4.66 6.56 -2.28
N SER A 154 -4.50 5.27 -2.08
CA SER A 154 -3.49 4.47 -2.79
C SER A 154 -3.99 3.06 -3.06
N TRP A 155 -3.84 2.61 -4.32
CA TRP A 155 -4.21 1.28 -4.80
C TRP A 155 -3.04 0.30 -4.68
N TYR A 156 -3.35 -0.98 -4.55
CA TYR A 156 -2.35 -2.06 -4.62
C TYR A 156 -2.99 -3.41 -4.95
N ASP A 157 -2.33 -4.17 -5.82
CA ASP A 157 -2.66 -5.58 -6.00
C ASP A 157 -2.08 -6.35 -4.80
N ASN A 158 -2.94 -6.75 -3.88
CA ASN A 158 -2.55 -7.38 -2.61
C ASN A 158 -1.92 -8.77 -2.78
N GLU A 159 -2.03 -9.38 -3.95
CA GLU A 159 -1.42 -10.68 -4.27
C GLU A 159 -0.18 -10.53 -5.12
N TRP A 160 -0.28 -9.82 -6.24
CA TRP A 160 0.79 -9.70 -7.22
C TRP A 160 1.95 -8.84 -6.72
N GLY A 161 1.66 -7.68 -6.14
CA GLY A 161 2.68 -6.76 -5.62
C GLY A 161 3.56 -7.41 -4.56
N TYR A 162 2.95 -8.07 -3.57
CA TYR A 162 3.67 -8.77 -2.50
C TYR A 162 4.53 -9.92 -3.04
N SER A 163 3.99 -10.75 -3.93
CA SER A 163 4.70 -11.88 -4.53
C SER A 163 5.94 -11.43 -5.29
N ASN A 164 5.84 -10.34 -6.08
CA ASN A 164 6.98 -9.74 -6.76
C ASN A 164 8.05 -9.24 -5.77
N LYS A 165 7.63 -8.61 -4.66
CA LYS A 165 8.58 -8.11 -3.66
C LYS A 165 9.31 -9.22 -2.89
N ILE A 166 8.71 -10.40 -2.75
CA ILE A 166 9.44 -11.58 -2.24
C ILE A 166 10.56 -11.97 -3.21
N LEU A 167 10.30 -12.01 -4.52
CA LEU A 167 11.33 -12.31 -5.52
C LEU A 167 12.45 -11.25 -5.52
N ASP A 168 12.09 -9.98 -5.41
CA ASP A 168 13.05 -8.90 -5.29
C ASP A 168 13.93 -9.07 -4.04
N LEU A 169 13.34 -9.44 -2.90
CA LEU A 169 14.07 -9.69 -1.65
C LEU A 169 15.02 -10.87 -1.78
N ILE A 170 14.58 -11.98 -2.37
CA ILE A 170 15.43 -13.15 -2.62
C ILE A 170 16.63 -12.76 -3.50
N SER A 171 16.40 -12.01 -4.56
CA SER A 171 17.45 -11.52 -5.45
C SER A 171 18.44 -10.60 -4.71
N TYR A 172 17.93 -9.73 -3.84
CA TYR A 172 18.76 -8.87 -3.00
C TYR A 172 19.62 -9.69 -2.02
N MET A 173 19.04 -10.64 -1.31
CA MET A 173 19.77 -11.53 -0.39
C MET A 173 20.89 -12.29 -1.13
N TYR A 174 20.58 -12.86 -2.29
CA TYR A 174 21.59 -13.54 -3.11
C TYR A 174 22.74 -12.60 -3.51
N SER A 175 22.42 -11.36 -3.88
CA SER A 175 23.44 -10.38 -4.26
C SER A 175 24.35 -10.00 -3.08
N VAL A 176 23.78 -9.86 -1.89
CA VAL A 176 24.53 -9.56 -0.66
C VAL A 176 25.46 -10.74 -0.33
N ASP A 177 24.95 -11.97 -0.35
CA ASP A 177 25.72 -13.18 -0.02
C ASP A 177 26.88 -13.42 -1.00
N ASN A 178 26.75 -13.00 -2.24
CA ASN A 178 27.77 -13.16 -3.29
C ASN A 178 28.62 -11.90 -3.55
N ASN A 179 28.51 -10.86 -2.70
CA ASN A 179 29.21 -9.58 -2.84
C ASN A 179 29.01 -8.90 -4.21
N ILE A 180 27.83 -9.07 -4.81
CA ILE A 180 27.46 -8.41 -6.06
C ILE A 180 27.05 -6.98 -5.73
N ASP A 181 27.54 -6.02 -6.50
CA ASP A 181 27.20 -4.61 -6.33
C ASP A 181 25.69 -4.37 -6.50
N THR A 182 25.00 -4.16 -5.39
CA THR A 182 23.55 -3.92 -5.33
C THR A 182 23.16 -2.48 -5.65
N THR A 183 24.13 -1.57 -5.81
CA THR A 183 23.86 -0.16 -6.19
C THR A 183 23.35 -0.04 -7.63
N LYS A 184 23.58 -1.05 -8.45
CA LYS A 184 23.02 -1.20 -9.80
C LYS A 184 21.77 -2.05 -9.79
N LYS A 185 20.66 -1.46 -9.33
CA LYS A 185 19.27 -1.89 -9.49
C LYS A 185 18.93 -3.37 -9.33
N ILE A 186 18.30 -3.69 -8.18
CA ILE A 186 17.28 -4.74 -8.08
C ILE A 186 15.88 -4.05 -8.13
N VAL A 187 15.63 -3.27 -9.18
CA VAL A 187 14.30 -2.71 -9.43
C VAL A 187 13.84 -3.25 -10.77
N GLY A 188 12.84 -4.14 -10.73
CA GLY A 188 12.13 -4.62 -11.92
C GLY A 188 13.08 -5.32 -12.89
N SER A 189 13.73 -6.41 -12.47
CA SER A 189 14.60 -7.14 -13.37
C SER A 189 13.79 -7.82 -14.46
N SER A 190 13.86 -7.28 -15.67
CA SER A 190 13.55 -7.97 -16.92
C SER A 190 14.36 -9.27 -17.14
N TYR A 191 15.10 -9.73 -16.13
CA TYR A 191 15.96 -10.91 -16.20
C TYR A 191 15.22 -12.25 -16.05
N PHE A 192 13.97 -12.25 -15.59
CA PHE A 192 13.21 -13.50 -15.40
C PHE A 192 12.17 -13.82 -16.48
N TYR A 193 11.96 -12.96 -17.48
CA TYR A 193 11.03 -13.22 -18.57
C TYR A 193 11.68 -13.70 -19.88
N GLY A 194 12.96 -14.00 -19.87
CA GLY A 194 13.69 -14.53 -21.02
C GLY A 194 13.95 -16.04 -20.93
N GLY A 195 12.91 -16.85 -20.90
CA GLY A 195 13.14 -18.30 -20.98
C GLY A 195 12.07 -19.17 -20.35
N CYS A 196 10.84 -19.08 -20.82
CA CYS A 196 9.89 -20.19 -20.86
C CYS A 196 8.79 -19.86 -21.89
N LEU A 197 9.00 -20.23 -23.10
CA LEU A 197 7.98 -20.65 -24.07
C LEU A 197 8.06 -22.15 -24.14
#